data_713c21b2da17ef380a1b8fe038fcb2a8
#
_entry.id   713c21b2da17ef380a1b8fe038fcb2a8
#
_cell.length_a   1.000
_cell.length_b   1.000
_cell.length_c   1.000
_cell.angle_alpha   90.00
_cell.angle_beta   90.00
_cell.angle_gamma   90.00
#
_symmetry.space_group_name_H-M   'P 1'
#
loop_
_entity.id
_entity.type
_entity.pdbx_description
1 polymer ?
#
loop_
_entity_poly.entity_id
_entity_poly.type
_entity_poly.pdbx_seq_one_letter_code
_entity_poly.pdbx_strand_id
1 'polypeptide(L)'
;MEGQNSNIICVNQTSKEYKKSIKRCVYQDPYQIVVPKLNENSFMVAHVNETGDWEAFLHCHISEDVLTFATGFTRKQNRRQGLSTKLRQYILNNKIKNISKIESLTMPDSHSDTLLEKMGFIKEGNKMAKYI
;
A
#
# COMPACT_ATOMS: atom_id res chain seq x y z
N MET A 1 5.82 13.74 -16.33
CA MET A 1 5.13 14.78 -15.61
C MET A 1 5.14 14.51 -14.14
N GLU A 2 5.56 15.48 -13.43
CA GLU A 2 5.72 15.40 -12.00
C GLU A 2 4.42 15.21 -11.25
N GLY A 3 3.32 15.72 -11.79
CA GLY A 3 2.05 15.70 -11.10
C GLY A 3 1.49 14.32 -10.77
N GLN A 4 1.92 13.29 -11.47
CA GLN A 4 1.36 11.96 -11.27
C GLN A 4 1.74 11.35 -9.91
N ASN A 5 2.92 11.68 -9.39
CA ASN A 5 3.41 11.11 -8.13
C ASN A 5 3.51 12.14 -7.01
N SER A 6 3.11 13.40 -7.28
CA SER A 6 3.20 14.47 -6.29
C SER A 6 2.31 14.24 -5.09
N ASN A 7 1.28 13.41 -5.22
CA ASN A 7 0.33 13.12 -4.15
C ASN A 7 0.65 11.85 -3.37
N ILE A 8 1.76 11.21 -3.68
CA ILE A 8 2.15 9.98 -2.98
C ILE A 8 3.38 10.26 -2.13
N ILE A 9 3.27 9.94 -0.85
CA ILE A 9 4.38 10.07 0.10
C ILE A 9 4.77 8.70 0.63
N CYS A 10 6.03 8.58 1.02
CA CYS A 10 6.55 7.37 1.65
C CYS A 10 6.97 7.71 3.07
N VAL A 11 6.50 6.91 4.05
CA VAL A 11 6.86 7.10 5.45
C VAL A 11 7.48 5.83 6.01
N ASN A 12 8.40 6.01 6.94
CA ASN A 12 9.07 4.91 7.63
C ASN A 12 8.99 5.11 9.15
N GLN A 13 9.66 4.25 9.92
CA GLN A 13 9.59 4.31 11.37
C GLN A 13 10.07 5.64 11.97
N THR A 14 10.91 6.38 11.24
CA THR A 14 11.43 7.66 11.71
C THR A 14 10.53 8.84 11.34
N SER A 15 9.54 8.62 10.48
CA SER A 15 8.62 9.68 10.07
C SER A 15 7.71 10.05 11.23
N LYS A 16 7.64 11.35 11.52
CA LYS A 16 6.78 11.83 12.60
C LYS A 16 5.35 11.91 12.13
N GLU A 17 4.43 11.73 13.06
CA GLU A 17 3.00 11.96 12.84
C GLU A 17 2.28 11.00 11.89
N TYR A 18 2.95 9.99 11.35
CA TYR A 18 2.24 9.04 10.48
C TYR A 18 1.06 8.37 11.20
N LYS A 19 1.19 8.15 12.51
CA LYS A 19 0.11 7.54 13.30
C LYS A 19 -1.14 8.41 13.35
N LYS A 20 -0.97 9.72 13.48
CA LYS A 20 -2.09 10.66 13.45
C LYS A 20 -2.77 10.66 12.08
N SER A 21 -1.99 10.63 11.03
CA SER A 21 -2.52 10.63 9.67
C SER A 21 -3.32 9.36 9.39
N ILE A 22 -2.86 8.21 9.85
CA ILE A 22 -3.61 6.95 9.71
C ILE A 22 -4.92 7.03 10.49
N LYS A 23 -4.88 7.51 11.72
CA LYS A 23 -6.09 7.61 12.54
C LYS A 23 -7.15 8.50 11.89
N ARG A 24 -6.73 9.61 11.30
CA ARG A 24 -7.65 10.48 10.55
C ARG A 24 -8.20 9.78 9.32
N CYS A 25 -7.36 9.03 8.63
CA CYS A 25 -7.75 8.32 7.42
C CYS A 25 -8.86 7.30 7.70
N VAL A 26 -8.77 6.58 8.82
CA VAL A 26 -9.69 5.50 9.17
C VAL A 26 -10.81 5.94 10.12
N TYR A 27 -10.85 7.20 10.50
CA TYR A 27 -11.67 7.70 11.61
C TYR A 27 -13.16 7.31 11.54
N GLN A 28 -13.74 7.37 10.36
CA GLN A 28 -15.17 7.09 10.22
C GLN A 28 -15.44 5.70 9.63
N ASP A 29 -14.45 4.86 9.59
CA ASP A 29 -14.63 3.53 9.05
C ASP A 29 -15.13 2.58 10.14
N PRO A 30 -16.28 1.88 9.92
CA PRO A 30 -16.81 0.95 10.92
C PRO A 30 -15.90 -0.26 11.11
N TYR A 31 -15.05 -0.57 10.16
CA TYR A 31 -14.09 -1.67 10.27
C TYR A 31 -12.75 -1.10 10.72
N GLN A 32 -12.63 -0.82 12.00
CA GLN A 32 -11.42 -0.22 12.54
C GLN A 32 -10.19 -1.03 12.19
N ILE A 33 -9.25 -0.37 11.55
CA ILE A 33 -7.98 -0.97 11.20
C ILE A 33 -6.99 -0.69 12.31
N VAL A 34 -6.26 -1.72 12.72
CA VAL A 34 -5.18 -1.53 13.67
C VAL A 34 -4.08 -0.73 12.98
N VAL A 35 -3.65 0.35 13.62
CA VAL A 35 -2.58 1.20 13.06
C VAL A 35 -1.28 0.37 13.04
N PRO A 36 -0.69 0.13 11.88
CA PRO A 36 0.56 -0.62 11.81
C PRO A 36 1.69 0.10 12.53
N LYS A 37 2.47 -0.64 13.27
CA LYS A 37 3.68 -0.10 13.89
C LYS A 37 4.84 -0.39 12.95
N LEU A 38 5.44 0.67 12.42
CA LEU A 38 6.55 0.54 11.50
C LEU A 38 7.84 0.20 12.25
N ASN A 39 8.67 -0.61 11.62
CA ASN A 39 9.99 -0.96 12.13
C ASN A 39 11.02 -0.71 11.02
N GLU A 40 12.26 -1.14 11.23
CA GLU A 40 13.33 -0.90 10.25
C GLU A 40 13.10 -1.60 8.90
N ASN A 41 12.24 -2.62 8.86
CA ASN A 41 11.96 -3.41 7.66
C ASN A 41 10.59 -3.12 7.06
N SER A 42 9.90 -2.11 7.53
CA SER A 42 8.57 -1.78 7.03
C SER A 42 8.44 -0.29 6.72
N PHE A 43 7.52 -0.01 5.82
CA PHE A 43 7.24 1.36 5.39
C PHE A 43 5.80 1.43 4.90
N MET A 44 5.33 2.64 4.67
CA MET A 44 4.02 2.86 4.07
C MET A 44 4.13 3.86 2.94
N VAL A 45 3.30 3.65 1.91
CA VAL A 45 3.05 4.68 0.92
C VAL A 45 1.62 5.15 1.10
N ALA A 46 1.39 6.44 0.94
CA ALA A 46 0.08 7.03 1.14
C ALA A 46 -0.24 8.02 0.04
N HIS A 47 -1.50 8.04 -0.37
CA HIS A 47 -2.01 9.05 -1.27
C HIS A 47 -2.63 10.16 -0.43
N VAL A 48 -2.15 11.38 -0.62
CA VAL A 48 -2.57 12.53 0.18
C VAL A 48 -3.33 13.54 -0.67
N ASN A 49 -4.26 14.25 -0.06
CA ASN A 49 -4.98 15.33 -0.74
C ASN A 49 -4.24 16.66 -0.62
N GLU A 50 -4.84 17.72 -1.12
CA GLU A 50 -4.22 19.05 -1.12
C GLU A 50 -3.91 19.57 0.28
N THR A 51 -4.67 19.17 1.27
CA THR A 51 -4.48 19.59 2.66
C THR A 51 -3.53 18.68 3.43
N GLY A 52 -3.01 17.64 2.79
CA GLY A 52 -2.10 16.71 3.42
C GLY A 52 -2.77 15.55 4.15
N ASP A 53 -4.08 15.43 4.08
CA ASP A 53 -4.79 14.30 4.67
C ASP A 53 -4.62 13.06 3.81
N TRP A 54 -4.48 11.91 4.45
CA TRP A 54 -4.34 10.64 3.75
C TRP A 54 -5.69 10.16 3.24
N GLU A 55 -5.74 9.84 1.97
CA GLU A 55 -6.93 9.27 1.34
C GLU A 55 -6.86 7.76 1.24
N ALA A 56 -5.66 7.23 1.15
CA ALA A 56 -5.39 5.79 1.07
C ALA A 56 -3.96 5.52 1.52
N PHE A 57 -3.69 4.30 1.96
CA PHE A 57 -2.32 3.89 2.28
C PHE A 57 -2.11 2.41 2.01
N LEU A 58 -0.86 2.04 1.88
CA LEU A 58 -0.42 0.66 1.72
C LEU A 58 0.77 0.42 2.63
N HIS A 59 0.62 -0.51 3.56
CA HIS A 59 1.68 -0.92 4.47
C HIS A 59 2.45 -2.08 3.84
N CYS A 60 3.76 -1.94 3.79
CA CYS A 60 4.66 -2.93 3.21
C CYS A 60 5.73 -3.32 4.19
N HIS A 61 6.19 -4.55 4.10
CA HIS A 61 7.39 -4.94 4.83
C HIS A 61 8.30 -5.76 3.94
N ILE A 62 9.58 -5.77 4.29
CA ILE A 62 10.61 -6.49 3.54
C ILE A 62 11.23 -7.53 4.46
N SER A 63 11.27 -8.77 4.00
CA SER A 63 11.95 -9.85 4.68
C SER A 63 12.87 -10.52 3.65
N GLU A 64 14.17 -10.47 3.90
CA GLU A 64 15.18 -10.92 2.95
C GLU A 64 15.02 -10.17 1.62
N ASP A 65 14.71 -10.87 0.53
CA ASP A 65 14.52 -10.25 -0.79
C ASP A 65 13.05 -10.19 -1.22
N VAL A 66 12.12 -10.37 -0.27
CA VAL A 66 10.69 -10.38 -0.53
C VAL A 66 10.03 -9.15 0.08
N LEU A 67 9.32 -8.40 -0.75
CA LEU A 67 8.48 -7.29 -0.28
C LEU A 67 7.04 -7.78 -0.22
N THR A 68 6.39 -7.56 0.91
CA THR A 68 5.00 -7.98 1.11
C THR A 68 4.08 -6.77 1.23
N PHE A 69 3.01 -6.75 0.46
CA PHE A 69 1.89 -5.83 0.67
C PHE A 69 1.07 -6.38 1.83
N ALA A 70 1.19 -5.75 2.98
CA ALA A 70 0.58 -6.27 4.21
C ALA A 70 -0.85 -5.76 4.43
N THR A 71 -1.04 -4.45 4.46
CA THR A 71 -2.35 -3.85 4.71
C THR A 71 -2.56 -2.67 3.80
N GLY A 72 -3.69 -2.66 3.11
CA GLY A 72 -4.10 -1.54 2.28
C GLY A 72 -5.45 -1.02 2.73
N PHE A 73 -5.65 0.29 2.63
CA PHE A 73 -6.90 0.93 3.00
C PHE A 73 -7.15 2.16 2.15
N THR A 74 -8.40 2.38 1.76
CA THR A 74 -8.84 3.59 1.08
C THR A 74 -10.07 4.14 1.82
N ARG A 75 -10.07 5.44 2.13
CA ARG A 75 -11.22 6.08 2.78
C ARG A 75 -12.46 5.86 1.94
N LYS A 76 -13.60 5.69 2.60
CA LYS A 76 -14.87 5.40 1.93
C LYS A 76 -15.17 6.39 0.80
N GLN A 77 -14.99 7.69 1.06
CA GLN A 77 -15.29 8.72 0.06
C GLN A 77 -14.29 8.75 -1.12
N ASN A 78 -13.18 8.06 -0.99
CA ASN A 78 -12.15 8.02 -2.03
C ASN A 78 -12.09 6.66 -2.74
N ARG A 79 -13.00 5.76 -2.44
CA ARG A 79 -13.05 4.45 -3.09
C ARG A 79 -13.47 4.57 -4.54
N ARG A 80 -13.10 3.55 -5.35
CA ARG A 80 -13.40 3.49 -6.78
C ARG A 80 -12.70 4.56 -7.62
N GLN A 81 -11.63 5.16 -7.09
CA GLN A 81 -10.83 6.13 -7.82
C GLN A 81 -9.48 5.55 -8.25
N GLY A 82 -9.25 4.26 -8.01
CA GLY A 82 -8.01 3.61 -8.39
C GLY A 82 -6.83 3.94 -7.50
N LEU A 83 -7.04 4.44 -6.28
CA LEU A 83 -5.93 4.82 -5.40
C LEU A 83 -5.11 3.63 -4.95
N SER A 84 -5.75 2.53 -4.63
CA SER A 84 -5.04 1.31 -4.25
C SER A 84 -4.11 0.84 -5.36
N THR A 85 -4.59 0.86 -6.59
CA THR A 85 -3.79 0.51 -7.76
C THR A 85 -2.62 1.48 -7.94
N LYS A 86 -2.87 2.77 -7.76
CA LYS A 86 -1.82 3.79 -7.87
C LYS A 86 -0.69 3.57 -6.86
N LEU A 87 -1.04 3.23 -5.63
CA LEU A 87 -0.04 2.97 -4.59
C LEU A 87 0.82 1.75 -4.92
N ARG A 88 0.19 0.68 -5.36
CA ARG A 88 0.92 -0.52 -5.75
C ARG A 88 1.79 -0.28 -6.98
N GLN A 89 1.26 0.43 -7.97
CA GLN A 89 2.02 0.77 -9.17
C GLN A 89 3.21 1.66 -8.84
N TYR A 90 3.06 2.57 -7.88
CA TYR A 90 4.16 3.41 -7.41
C TYR A 90 5.32 2.55 -6.89
N ILE A 91 5.03 1.51 -6.11
CA ILE A 91 6.05 0.62 -5.60
C ILE A 91 6.72 -0.17 -6.73
N LEU A 92 5.93 -0.67 -7.68
CA LEU A 92 6.48 -1.41 -8.81
C LEU A 92 7.39 -0.52 -9.68
N ASN A 93 7.03 0.74 -9.85
CA ASN A 93 7.78 1.67 -10.68
C ASN A 93 9.06 2.17 -10.02
N ASN A 94 9.13 2.16 -8.71
CA ASN A 94 10.26 2.72 -7.96
C ASN A 94 11.33 1.69 -7.59
N LYS A 95 11.33 0.55 -8.20
CA LYS A 95 12.36 -0.49 -8.11
C LYS A 95 13.19 -0.47 -6.83
N ILE A 96 12.68 -1.10 -5.79
CA ILE A 96 13.39 -1.19 -4.52
C ILE A 96 14.56 -2.15 -4.70
N LYS A 97 15.76 -1.72 -4.26
CA LYS A 97 16.97 -2.53 -4.40
C LYS A 97 16.87 -3.82 -3.60
N ASN A 98 17.45 -4.88 -4.15
CA ASN A 98 17.58 -6.18 -3.50
C ASN A 98 16.25 -6.91 -3.28
N ILE A 99 15.22 -6.53 -4.00
CA ILE A 99 13.92 -7.23 -3.99
C ILE A 99 13.83 -8.09 -5.23
N SER A 100 13.58 -9.37 -5.05
CA SER A 100 13.40 -10.33 -6.16
C SER A 100 11.95 -10.77 -6.32
N LYS A 101 11.10 -10.51 -5.32
CA LYS A 101 9.73 -10.99 -5.31
C LYS A 101 8.85 -10.03 -4.52
N ILE A 102 7.64 -9.79 -5.02
CA ILE A 102 6.61 -9.04 -4.28
C ILE A 102 5.44 -10.00 -4.05
N GLU A 103 4.97 -10.07 -2.81
CA GLU A 103 3.86 -10.92 -2.42
C GLU A 103 2.70 -10.12 -1.86
N SER A 104 1.49 -10.64 -2.04
CA SER A 104 0.29 -10.11 -1.41
C SER A 104 -0.62 -11.29 -1.05
N LEU A 105 -1.17 -11.29 0.17
CA LEU A 105 -2.14 -12.32 0.55
C LEU A 105 -3.41 -12.16 -0.28
N THR A 106 -3.97 -13.28 -0.72
CA THR A 106 -5.24 -13.24 -1.43
C THR A 106 -6.39 -13.21 -0.43
N MET A 107 -7.42 -12.46 -0.79
CA MET A 107 -8.67 -12.45 -0.02
C MET A 107 -9.72 -13.10 -0.90
N PRO A 108 -10.32 -14.23 -0.47
CA PRO A 108 -11.38 -14.87 -1.24
C PRO A 108 -12.47 -13.86 -1.60
N ASP A 109 -12.96 -13.94 -2.83
CA ASP A 109 -14.04 -13.09 -3.34
C ASP A 109 -13.72 -11.58 -3.34
N SER A 110 -12.45 -11.21 -3.29
CA SER A 110 -12.07 -9.81 -3.38
C SER A 110 -11.63 -9.45 -4.81
N HIS A 111 -11.82 -8.19 -5.16
CA HIS A 111 -11.36 -7.69 -6.46
C HIS A 111 -9.85 -7.49 -6.50
N SER A 112 -9.17 -7.64 -5.37
CA SER A 112 -7.74 -7.42 -5.26
C SER A 112 -6.94 -8.36 -6.15
N ASP A 113 -7.34 -9.63 -6.21
CA ASP A 113 -6.63 -10.60 -7.04
C ASP A 113 -6.69 -10.24 -8.52
N THR A 114 -7.85 -9.80 -8.99
CA THR A 114 -8.01 -9.38 -10.38
C THR A 114 -7.13 -8.18 -10.71
N LEU A 115 -7.07 -7.21 -9.80
CA LEU A 115 -6.20 -6.05 -9.98
C LEU A 115 -4.74 -6.45 -10.02
N LEU A 116 -4.32 -7.34 -9.11
CA LEU A 116 -2.94 -7.81 -9.07
C LEU A 116 -2.58 -8.62 -10.32
N GLU A 117 -3.48 -9.44 -10.83
CA GLU A 117 -3.24 -10.17 -12.07
C GLU A 117 -2.96 -9.22 -13.23
N LYS A 118 -3.72 -8.12 -13.33
CA LYS A 118 -3.50 -7.10 -14.34
C LYS A 118 -2.14 -6.42 -14.20
N MET A 119 -1.58 -6.44 -13.00
CA MET A 119 -0.25 -5.86 -12.74
C MET A 119 0.87 -6.89 -12.90
N GLY A 120 0.55 -8.09 -13.36
CA GLY A 120 1.55 -9.13 -13.62
C GLY A 120 1.77 -10.12 -12.49
N PHE A 121 0.94 -10.08 -11.46
CA PHE A 121 1.03 -11.06 -10.37
C PHE A 121 0.40 -12.39 -10.78
N ILE A 122 0.95 -13.47 -10.24
CA ILE A 122 0.42 -14.83 -10.44
C ILE A 122 -0.01 -15.41 -9.10
N LYS A 123 -0.99 -16.29 -9.14
CA LYS A 123 -1.49 -16.92 -7.93
C LYS A 123 -0.60 -18.09 -7.51
N GLU A 124 -0.14 -18.08 -6.27
CA GLU A 124 0.66 -19.14 -5.67
C GLU A 124 0.06 -19.53 -4.33
N GLY A 125 -0.78 -20.58 -4.33
CA GLY A 125 -1.48 -20.98 -3.12
C GLY A 125 -2.45 -19.89 -2.65
N ASN A 126 -2.26 -19.39 -1.43
CA ASN A 126 -3.08 -18.31 -0.87
C ASN A 126 -2.44 -16.94 -1.01
N LYS A 127 -1.50 -16.79 -1.95
CA LYS A 127 -0.78 -15.54 -2.19
C LYS A 127 -0.82 -15.20 -3.67
N MET A 128 -0.67 -13.91 -3.95
CA MET A 128 -0.33 -13.42 -5.27
C MET A 128 1.13 -13.00 -5.25
N ALA A 129 1.87 -13.34 -6.29
CA ALA A 129 3.30 -13.09 -6.34
C ALA A 129 3.71 -12.52 -7.68
N LYS A 130 4.66 -11.60 -7.66
CA LYS A 130 5.30 -11.07 -8.85
C LYS A 130 6.80 -11.18 -8.68
N TYR A 131 7.44 -11.87 -9.62
CA TYR A 131 8.90 -12.01 -9.62
C TYR A 131 9.50 -10.83 -10.40
N ILE A 132 10.50 -10.24 -9.80
CA ILE A 132 11.12 -9.03 -10.36
C ILE A 132 12.36 -9.42 -11.17
#